data_9efa885abe42a116a78ba986b2cdf4e6
#
_entry.id   9efa885abe42a116a78ba986b2cdf4e6
#
_cell.length_a   1.000
_cell.length_b   1.000
_cell.length_c   1.000
_cell.angle_alpha   90.00
_cell.angle_beta   90.00
_cell.angle_gamma   90.00
#
_symmetry.space_group_name_H-M   'P 1'
#
loop_
_entity.id
_entity.type
_entity.pdbx_description
1 polymer ?
#
loop_
_entity_poly.entity_id
_entity_poly.type
_entity_poly.pdbx_seq_one_letter_code
_entity_poly.pdbx_strand_id
1 'polypeptide(L)'
;MAAYDPNNVFARILRGDIPCKKVHEDEHVLAFHDIHPQAPIHILIIPKGAYVSFDDFSRQAKSEEIVAFIRAVGAIASQHGLTPGEDAGGYRILANAGRDGGQEVPHFHVHLFGGRQLGRMIPTP
;
A
#
# COMPACT_ATOMS: atom_id res chain seq x y z
N MET A 1 -7.97 -17.68 10.49
CA MET A 1 -7.15 -16.53 10.11
C MET A 1 -5.72 -16.72 10.57
N ALA A 2 -4.75 -16.46 9.73
CA ALA A 2 -3.35 -16.58 10.11
C ALA A 2 -2.98 -15.52 11.16
N ALA A 3 -2.18 -15.91 12.14
CA ALA A 3 -1.64 -14.96 13.11
C ALA A 3 -0.64 -14.03 12.42
N TYR A 4 -0.55 -12.81 12.92
CA TYR A 4 0.41 -11.86 12.40
C TYR A 4 1.84 -12.31 12.71
N ASP A 5 2.69 -12.35 11.69
CA ASP A 5 4.10 -12.68 11.83
C ASP A 5 4.91 -11.38 12.03
N PRO A 6 5.43 -11.11 13.24
CA PRO A 6 6.18 -9.88 13.50
C PRO A 6 7.54 -9.83 12.79
N ASN A 7 7.95 -10.90 12.14
CA ASN A 7 9.20 -10.95 11.40
C ASN A 7 9.01 -10.74 9.90
N ASN A 8 7.79 -10.39 9.45
CA ASN A 8 7.60 -10.06 8.04
C ASN A 8 8.40 -8.80 7.67
N VAL A 9 8.71 -8.65 6.39
CA VAL A 9 9.62 -7.60 5.94
C VAL A 9 9.10 -6.19 6.24
N PHE A 10 7.78 -5.97 6.18
CA PHE A 10 7.23 -4.64 6.45
C PHE A 10 7.26 -4.31 7.95
N ALA A 11 7.02 -5.29 8.82
CA ALA A 11 7.19 -5.09 10.26
C ALA A 11 8.64 -4.72 10.58
N ARG A 12 9.60 -5.33 9.89
CA ARG A 12 11.02 -5.03 10.07
C ARG A 12 11.38 -3.64 9.56
N ILE A 13 10.75 -3.20 8.48
CA ILE A 13 10.91 -1.81 8.01
C ILE A 13 10.35 -0.84 9.05
N LEU A 14 9.18 -1.14 9.61
CA LEU A 14 8.56 -0.28 10.63
C LEU A 14 9.43 -0.14 11.88
N ARG A 15 10.16 -1.20 12.26
CA ARG A 15 11.07 -1.16 13.41
C ARG A 15 12.41 -0.49 13.10
N GLY A 16 12.68 -0.19 11.83
CA GLY A 16 13.96 0.36 11.42
C GLY A 16 15.05 -0.68 11.16
N ASP A 17 14.72 -1.98 11.16
CA ASP A 17 15.69 -3.05 10.89
C ASP A 17 16.09 -3.13 9.42
N ILE A 18 15.19 -2.71 8.53
CA ILE A 18 15.41 -2.69 7.09
C ILE A 18 15.15 -1.28 6.59
N PRO A 19 16.05 -0.68 5.80
CA PRO A 19 15.83 0.65 5.26
C PRO A 19 14.78 0.63 4.15
N CYS A 20 14.13 1.78 3.92
CA CYS A 20 13.22 1.97 2.80
C CYS A 20 13.34 3.40 2.26
N LYS A 21 12.92 3.59 1.01
CA LYS A 21 12.83 4.94 0.43
C LYS A 21 11.47 5.53 0.79
N LYS A 22 11.43 6.21 1.92
CA LYS A 22 10.20 6.74 2.51
C LYS A 22 9.59 7.82 1.63
N VAL A 23 8.27 7.74 1.45
CA VAL A 23 7.47 8.73 0.71
C VAL A 23 6.62 9.55 1.69
N HIS A 24 6.09 8.90 2.72
CA HIS A 24 5.19 9.53 3.69
C HIS A 24 5.23 8.76 4.99
N GLU A 25 5.13 9.48 6.09
CA GLU A 25 4.98 8.85 7.39
C GLU A 25 4.17 9.77 8.31
N ASP A 26 3.19 9.19 8.98
CA ASP A 26 2.45 9.87 10.05
C ASP A 26 2.24 8.89 11.20
N GLU A 27 1.38 9.24 12.16
CA GLU A 27 1.13 8.41 13.34
C GLU A 27 0.66 7.00 12.99
N HIS A 28 -0.12 6.85 11.92
CA HIS A 28 -0.80 5.59 11.58
C HIS A 28 -0.31 4.92 10.30
N VAL A 29 0.45 5.62 9.46
CA VAL A 29 0.73 5.19 8.08
C VAL A 29 2.19 5.39 7.74
N LEU A 30 2.75 4.43 7.02
CA LEU A 30 4.05 4.56 6.37
C LEU A 30 3.89 4.23 4.89
N ALA A 31 4.53 5.00 4.02
CA ALA A 31 4.57 4.72 2.60
C ALA A 31 6.00 4.83 2.07
N PHE A 32 6.34 3.96 1.13
CA PHE A 32 7.69 3.90 0.56
C PHE A 32 7.65 3.32 -0.85
N HIS A 33 8.70 3.60 -1.62
CA HIS A 33 8.82 3.07 -2.98
C HIS A 33 9.05 1.57 -2.97
N ASP A 34 8.36 0.84 -3.87
CA ASP A 34 8.63 -0.58 -4.07
C ASP A 34 10.03 -0.71 -4.70
N ILE A 35 10.84 -1.65 -4.20
CA ILE A 35 12.20 -1.86 -4.71
C ILE A 35 12.22 -2.58 -6.06
N HIS A 36 11.09 -3.18 -6.46
CA HIS A 36 10.91 -3.84 -7.76
C HIS A 36 9.69 -3.21 -8.46
N PRO A 37 9.78 -1.94 -8.88
CA PRO A 37 8.61 -1.24 -9.39
C PRO A 37 8.08 -1.85 -10.67
N GLN A 38 6.76 -1.96 -10.76
CA GLN A 38 6.06 -2.48 -11.94
C GLN A 38 5.45 -1.37 -12.79
N ALA A 39 5.65 -0.13 -12.41
CA ALA A 39 5.21 1.07 -13.14
C ALA A 39 6.17 2.21 -12.81
N PRO A 40 6.16 3.31 -13.58
CA PRO A 40 7.03 4.46 -13.28
C PRO A 40 6.85 4.98 -11.85
N ILE A 41 5.62 4.93 -11.33
CA ILE A 41 5.34 5.19 -9.92
C ILE A 41 4.75 3.91 -9.35
N HIS A 42 5.38 3.36 -8.32
CA HIS A 42 4.92 2.17 -7.62
C HIS A 42 5.26 2.34 -6.14
N ILE A 43 4.25 2.73 -5.36
CA ILE A 43 4.41 3.05 -3.95
C ILE A 43 3.60 2.05 -3.14
N LEU A 44 4.18 1.59 -2.04
CA LEU A 44 3.52 0.73 -1.06
C LEU A 44 3.08 1.59 0.11
N ILE A 45 1.84 1.43 0.54
CA ILE A 45 1.26 2.17 1.66
C ILE A 45 0.78 1.15 2.67
N ILE A 46 1.31 1.25 3.90
CA ILE A 46 1.03 0.29 4.96
C ILE A 46 0.53 1.00 6.22
N PRO A 47 -0.39 0.37 6.97
CA PRO A 47 -0.69 0.85 8.32
C PRO A 47 0.46 0.49 9.25
N LYS A 48 0.65 1.27 10.31
CA LYS A 48 1.65 0.94 11.34
C LYS A 48 1.17 -0.18 12.25
N GLY A 49 -0.12 -0.37 12.37
CA GLY A 49 -0.68 -1.47 13.15
C GLY A 49 -0.43 -2.83 12.50
N ALA A 50 -0.48 -3.88 13.31
CA ALA A 50 -0.17 -5.25 12.90
C ALA A 50 -1.39 -5.94 12.31
N TYR A 51 -1.67 -5.67 11.05
CA TYR A 51 -2.78 -6.28 10.30
C TYR A 51 -2.23 -7.12 9.16
N VAL A 52 -2.76 -8.33 9.00
CA VAL A 52 -2.28 -9.28 7.99
C VAL A 52 -2.73 -8.87 6.58
N SER A 53 -4.00 -8.52 6.43
CA SER A 53 -4.57 -8.18 5.13
C SER A 53 -5.70 -7.18 5.27
N PHE A 54 -6.30 -6.80 4.15
CA PHE A 54 -7.49 -5.94 4.16
C PHE A 54 -8.59 -6.54 5.03
N ASP A 55 -8.68 -7.86 5.09
CA ASP A 55 -9.75 -8.56 5.81
C ASP A 55 -9.77 -8.19 7.29
N ASP A 56 -8.65 -8.39 7.99
CA ASP A 56 -8.59 -8.05 9.42
C ASP A 56 -8.49 -6.54 9.66
N PHE A 57 -7.80 -5.81 8.78
CA PHE A 57 -7.73 -4.35 8.89
C PHE A 57 -9.12 -3.72 8.86
N SER A 58 -9.95 -4.13 7.90
CA SER A 58 -11.28 -3.56 7.74
C SER A 58 -12.20 -3.84 8.92
N ARG A 59 -11.98 -4.93 9.63
CA ARG A 59 -12.83 -5.35 10.75
C ARG A 59 -12.33 -4.91 12.12
N GLN A 60 -11.02 -4.85 12.31
CA GLN A 60 -10.43 -4.68 13.63
C GLN A 60 -9.77 -3.34 13.87
N ALA A 61 -9.37 -2.63 12.80
CA ALA A 61 -8.70 -1.35 12.97
C ALA A 61 -9.67 -0.31 13.52
N LYS A 62 -9.14 0.61 14.32
CA LYS A 62 -9.94 1.72 14.83
C LYS A 62 -10.33 2.65 13.69
N SER A 63 -11.45 3.36 13.85
CA SER A 63 -11.91 4.30 12.83
C SER A 63 -10.85 5.32 12.45
N GLU A 64 -10.11 5.83 13.42
CA GLU A 64 -9.03 6.80 13.17
C GLU A 64 -7.90 6.23 12.31
N GLU A 65 -7.58 4.93 12.48
CA GLU A 65 -6.58 4.27 11.66
C GLU A 65 -7.06 4.13 10.21
N ILE A 66 -8.32 3.75 10.05
CA ILE A 66 -8.92 3.55 8.72
C ILE A 66 -9.00 4.88 7.97
N VAL A 67 -9.48 5.92 8.63
CA VAL A 67 -9.58 7.25 8.02
C VAL A 67 -8.19 7.77 7.64
N ALA A 68 -7.22 7.67 8.53
CA ALA A 68 -5.86 8.12 8.27
C ALA A 68 -5.26 7.38 7.07
N PHE A 69 -5.49 6.08 6.98
CA PHE A 69 -4.96 5.25 5.89
C PHE A 69 -5.53 5.68 4.54
N ILE A 70 -6.86 5.78 4.44
CA ILE A 70 -7.52 6.15 3.18
C ILE A 70 -7.10 7.55 2.75
N ARG A 71 -7.06 8.51 3.67
CA ARG A 71 -6.66 9.88 3.35
C ARG A 71 -5.21 9.96 2.91
N ALA A 72 -4.33 9.16 3.52
CA ALA A 72 -2.93 9.11 3.13
C ALA A 72 -2.76 8.60 1.70
N VAL A 73 -3.49 7.57 1.31
CA VAL A 73 -3.43 7.04 -0.07
C VAL A 73 -3.76 8.13 -1.08
N GLY A 74 -4.85 8.85 -0.88
CA GLY A 74 -5.25 9.94 -1.79
C GLY A 74 -4.25 11.09 -1.79
N ALA A 75 -3.75 11.48 -0.62
CA ALA A 75 -2.78 12.56 -0.49
C ALA A 75 -1.46 12.23 -1.22
N ILE A 76 -0.98 11.00 -1.08
CA ILE A 76 0.23 10.55 -1.74
C ILE A 76 0.06 10.58 -3.27
N ALA A 77 -1.07 10.11 -3.78
CA ALA A 77 -1.37 10.17 -5.20
C ALA A 77 -1.34 11.62 -5.71
N SER A 78 -1.94 12.54 -4.96
CA SER A 78 -1.95 13.95 -5.29
C SER A 78 -0.54 14.54 -5.30
N GLN A 79 0.27 14.22 -4.30
CA GLN A 79 1.65 14.71 -4.19
C GLN A 79 2.52 14.28 -5.37
N HIS A 80 2.18 13.14 -5.98
CA HIS A 80 2.92 12.60 -7.13
C HIS A 80 2.30 12.99 -8.47
N GLY A 81 1.36 13.94 -8.45
CA GLY A 81 0.76 14.46 -9.68
C GLY A 81 -0.17 13.47 -10.37
N LEU A 82 -0.79 12.56 -9.63
CA LEU A 82 -1.61 11.49 -10.20
C LEU A 82 -3.10 11.74 -10.14
N THR A 83 -3.54 12.83 -9.49
CA THR A 83 -4.96 13.15 -9.38
C THR A 83 -5.59 13.22 -10.78
N PRO A 84 -6.66 12.43 -11.05
CA PRO A 84 -7.26 12.43 -12.38
C PRO A 84 -7.76 13.82 -12.81
N GLY A 85 -7.49 14.19 -14.07
CA GLY A 85 -7.87 15.48 -14.60
C GLY A 85 -7.34 15.65 -16.02
N GLU A 86 -7.37 16.90 -16.52
CA GLU A 86 -6.91 17.17 -17.87
C GLU A 86 -5.42 16.96 -18.06
N ASP A 87 -4.64 17.24 -17.01
CA ASP A 87 -3.17 17.20 -17.08
C ASP A 87 -2.56 15.98 -16.39
N ALA A 88 -3.38 15.09 -15.85
CA ALA A 88 -2.88 13.91 -15.15
C ALA A 88 -3.79 12.72 -15.42
N GLY A 89 -3.16 11.58 -15.62
CA GLY A 89 -3.84 10.37 -16.09
C GLY A 89 -4.51 9.53 -15.00
N GLY A 90 -4.36 9.91 -13.74
CA GLY A 90 -4.92 9.11 -12.66
C GLY A 90 -3.99 7.98 -12.24
N TYR A 91 -4.56 7.01 -11.52
CA TYR A 91 -3.73 5.96 -10.91
C TYR A 91 -4.59 4.73 -10.64
N ARG A 92 -3.91 3.65 -10.27
CA ARG A 92 -4.57 2.43 -9.80
C ARG A 92 -4.10 2.12 -8.40
N ILE A 93 -5.05 1.76 -7.52
CA ILE A 93 -4.70 1.19 -6.23
C ILE A 93 -5.25 -0.23 -6.17
N LEU A 94 -4.51 -1.11 -5.51
CA LEU A 94 -4.99 -2.47 -5.27
C LEU A 94 -4.35 -3.03 -4.00
N ALA A 95 -5.03 -4.00 -3.40
CA ALA A 95 -4.53 -4.74 -2.27
C ALA A 95 -4.81 -6.22 -2.51
N ASN A 96 -3.82 -7.05 -2.23
CA ASN A 96 -3.96 -8.51 -2.33
C ASN A 96 -4.22 -9.07 -0.96
N ALA A 97 -5.15 -10.02 -0.86
CA ALA A 97 -5.46 -10.69 0.39
C ALA A 97 -5.43 -12.21 0.16
N GLY A 98 -4.59 -12.90 0.94
CA GLY A 98 -4.51 -14.34 0.91
C GLY A 98 -3.83 -14.91 -0.34
N ARG A 99 -3.88 -16.24 -0.42
CA ARG A 99 -3.17 -16.99 -1.48
C ARG A 99 -3.69 -16.67 -2.88
N ASP A 100 -5.01 -16.68 -3.06
CA ASP A 100 -5.59 -16.49 -4.40
C ASP A 100 -5.47 -15.04 -4.88
N GLY A 101 -5.35 -14.10 -3.94
CA GLY A 101 -5.07 -12.70 -4.29
C GLY A 101 -3.60 -12.46 -4.59
N GLY A 102 -2.72 -13.40 -4.23
CA GLY A 102 -1.30 -13.25 -4.47
C GLY A 102 -0.57 -12.40 -3.44
N GLN A 103 -1.08 -12.36 -2.21
CA GLN A 103 -0.42 -11.59 -1.15
C GLN A 103 0.92 -12.24 -0.80
N GLU A 104 2.02 -11.50 -1.00
CA GLU A 104 3.36 -12.01 -0.73
C GLU A 104 3.84 -11.68 0.68
N VAL A 105 3.59 -10.46 1.15
CA VAL A 105 4.01 -10.02 2.49
C VAL A 105 2.78 -10.01 3.40
N PRO A 106 2.80 -10.74 4.53
CA PRO A 106 1.64 -10.84 5.42
C PRO A 106 1.53 -9.64 6.38
N HIS A 107 1.56 -8.47 5.83
CA HIS A 107 1.24 -7.20 6.46
C HIS A 107 0.42 -6.41 5.45
N PHE A 108 -0.77 -6.00 5.83
CA PHE A 108 -1.69 -5.30 4.91
C PHE A 108 -0.97 -4.15 4.22
N HIS A 109 -1.12 -4.08 2.90
CA HIS A 109 -0.55 -2.99 2.13
C HIS A 109 -1.36 -2.75 0.86
N VAL A 110 -1.36 -1.50 0.44
CA VAL A 110 -1.94 -1.06 -0.81
C VAL A 110 -0.82 -0.71 -1.76
N HIS A 111 -0.93 -1.21 -3.00
CA HIS A 111 -0.05 -0.78 -4.10
C HIS A 111 -0.69 0.42 -4.78
N LEU A 112 0.10 1.46 -5.00
CA LEU A 112 -0.30 2.63 -5.78
C LEU A 112 0.55 2.66 -7.03
N PHE A 113 -0.09 2.57 -8.20
CA PHE A 113 0.59 2.56 -9.49
C PHE A 113 0.16 3.77 -10.31
N GLY A 114 1.13 4.38 -11.01
CA GLY A 114 0.83 5.49 -11.89
C GLY A 114 1.99 5.81 -12.82
N GLY A 115 1.82 6.87 -13.58
CA GLY A 115 2.87 7.37 -14.47
C GLY A 115 2.75 6.90 -15.91
N ARG A 116 1.83 5.99 -16.22
CA ARG A 116 1.53 5.54 -17.57
C ARG A 116 0.19 4.82 -17.60
N GLN A 117 -0.31 4.53 -18.81
CA GLN A 117 -1.45 3.64 -18.99
C GLN A 117 -1.08 2.25 -18.51
N LEU A 118 -1.84 1.70 -17.58
CA LEU A 118 -1.48 0.44 -16.89
C LEU A 118 -2.05 -0.80 -17.55
N GLY A 119 -2.99 -0.63 -18.49
CA GLY A 119 -3.57 -1.76 -19.18
C GLY A 119 -4.70 -2.43 -18.41
N ARG A 120 -4.91 -3.71 -18.66
CA ARG A 120 -6.02 -4.46 -18.07
C ARG A 120 -5.86 -4.60 -16.56
N MET A 121 -7.00 -4.62 -15.88
CA MET A 121 -7.03 -4.76 -14.42
C MET A 121 -6.49 -6.12 -14.00
N ILE A 122 -6.89 -7.19 -14.69
CA ILE A 122 -6.40 -8.54 -14.44
C ILE A 122 -5.87 -9.10 -15.75
N PRO A 123 -4.64 -9.63 -15.77
CA PRO A 123 -4.06 -10.17 -17.00
C PRO A 123 -4.83 -11.38 -17.50
N THR A 124 -4.79 -11.60 -18.82
CA THR A 124 -5.39 -12.76 -19.44
C THR A 124 -4.67 -14.03 -18.97
N PRO A 125 -5.42 -15.11 -18.65
CA PRO A 125 -4.78 -16.35 -18.23
C PRO A 125 -3.95 -16.98 -19.37
#